data_ca907f0cbea9caed332259646cb156dd
#
_entry.id   ca907f0cbea9caed332259646cb156dd
#
_cell.length_a   1.000
_cell.length_b   1.000
_cell.length_c   1.000
_cell.angle_alpha   90.00
_cell.angle_beta   90.00
_cell.angle_gamma   90.00
#
_symmetry.space_group_name_H-M   'P 1'
#
loop_
_entity.id
_entity.type
_entity.pdbx_description
1 polymer ?
#
loop_
_entity_poly.entity_id
_entity_poly.type
_entity_poly.pdbx_seq_one_letter_code
_entity_poly.pdbx_strand_id
1 'polypeptide(L)'
;MCGGPPCKDFLDPQGDVNLSHETVRRKAKEVKHLECCPQVTADDVFAAAERIGGAVERTPLIEARIRGARVWLKCESLQTGGSFKLRGATNRLMLLSDEERSRGVVAFSSGNHAQGVAIAAKRLGIAAIIVMPSDAPAMKVEGTRAQGAEIIFYDRYMESREEIAARLAAEKGSVVVPSFDDPHIVAGQGTAGLEILEQLKEAGVSPPAQILVNCGGGGLTSGIALACPGAKVIPVEPEGWDDMRRSLELGEIVPVGPNPPPTLCDAIQTVKVSPITFGILKARGAHGLAVSEEETVAAVRWAWQEHGLIVEPGAAVSMAALLAGKAEIVPETVALVSGGNIDPALHARLVA
;
A
#
# COMPACT_ATOMS: atom_id res chain seq x y z
N MET A 1 -9.01 31.08 -11.46
CA MET A 1 -8.13 31.07 -12.64
C MET A 1 -6.71 31.27 -12.13
N CYS A 2 -6.00 30.20 -11.87
CA CYS A 2 -4.58 30.24 -11.51
C CYS A 2 -3.83 29.48 -12.60
N GLY A 3 -3.30 30.25 -13.56
CA GLY A 3 -2.38 29.75 -14.58
C GLY A 3 -0.95 29.79 -14.05
N GLY A 4 -0.43 28.64 -13.64
CA GLY A 4 1.00 28.45 -13.41
C GLY A 4 1.63 27.76 -14.62
N PRO A 5 2.91 28.00 -14.92
CA PRO A 5 3.57 27.44 -16.09
C PRO A 5 3.74 25.92 -15.96
N PRO A 6 3.77 25.18 -17.09
CA PRO A 6 3.99 23.74 -17.07
C PRO A 6 5.39 23.41 -16.57
N CYS A 7 5.50 22.45 -15.66
CA CYS A 7 6.78 21.85 -15.26
C CYS A 7 7.45 21.22 -16.47
N LYS A 8 8.41 21.94 -17.07
CA LYS A 8 9.42 21.39 -17.97
C LYS A 8 10.71 21.22 -17.18
N ASP A 9 11.34 20.08 -17.42
CA ASP A 9 12.73 19.75 -17.07
C ASP A 9 13.03 19.36 -15.62
N PHE A 10 12.77 18.08 -15.30
CA PHE A 10 13.40 17.36 -14.20
C PHE A 10 14.23 16.16 -14.72
N LEU A 11 15.03 16.39 -15.74
CA LEU A 11 16.10 15.48 -16.12
C LEU A 11 17.41 16.25 -15.98
N ASP A 12 18.19 15.89 -14.98
CA ASP A 12 19.57 16.31 -14.88
C ASP A 12 20.38 15.57 -15.97
N PRO A 13 21.06 16.27 -16.90
CA PRO A 13 21.79 15.64 -18.00
C PRO A 13 23.08 14.94 -17.58
N GLN A 14 23.46 14.99 -16.32
CA GLN A 14 24.70 14.36 -15.82
C GLN A 14 24.32 13.27 -14.82
N GLY A 15 24.38 12.03 -15.30
CA GLY A 15 24.05 10.80 -14.61
C GLY A 15 24.88 10.49 -13.36
N ASP A 16 24.72 11.25 -12.30
CA ASP A 16 25.35 10.97 -11.02
C ASP A 16 24.47 10.00 -10.21
N VAL A 17 24.88 8.72 -10.21
CA VAL A 17 24.21 7.54 -9.63
C VAL A 17 24.28 7.52 -8.10
N ASN A 18 24.60 8.62 -7.43
CA ASN A 18 24.81 8.65 -5.99
C ASN A 18 23.65 9.35 -5.25
N LEU A 19 22.46 8.72 -5.28
CA LEU A 19 21.35 9.14 -4.43
C LEU A 19 21.60 8.68 -2.99
N SER A 20 22.38 9.46 -2.23
CA SER A 20 22.45 9.33 -0.77
C SER A 20 21.09 9.71 -0.15
N HIS A 21 20.82 9.24 1.08
CA HIS A 21 19.68 9.69 1.88
C HIS A 21 19.52 11.23 1.87
N GLU A 22 20.63 11.94 1.78
CA GLU A 22 20.70 13.40 1.71
C GLU A 22 20.20 13.96 0.36
N THR A 23 20.47 13.28 -0.75
CA THR A 23 19.99 13.66 -2.09
C THR A 23 18.48 13.46 -2.24
N VAL A 24 17.93 12.37 -1.67
CA VAL A 24 16.47 12.14 -1.61
C VAL A 24 15.81 13.21 -0.75
N ARG A 25 16.39 13.55 0.42
CA ARG A 25 15.92 14.63 1.29
C ARG A 25 16.00 16.00 0.60
N ARG A 26 17.03 16.28 -0.18
CA ARG A 26 17.19 17.55 -0.91
C ARG A 26 16.16 17.70 -2.02
N LYS A 27 15.96 16.67 -2.86
CA LYS A 27 14.93 16.67 -3.91
C LYS A 27 13.51 16.76 -3.33
N ALA A 28 13.26 16.14 -2.17
CA ALA A 28 11.99 16.28 -1.46
C ALA A 28 11.76 17.71 -0.90
N LYS A 29 12.81 18.46 -0.53
CA LYS A 29 12.71 19.86 -0.08
C LYS A 29 12.41 20.85 -1.21
N GLU A 30 12.80 20.55 -2.45
CA GLU A 30 12.54 21.40 -3.62
C GLU A 30 11.07 21.38 -4.10
N VAL A 31 10.26 20.42 -3.63
CA VAL A 31 8.82 20.34 -3.89
C VAL A 31 8.00 21.26 -2.95
N LYS A 32 8.61 22.22 -2.28
CA LYS A 32 7.92 23.20 -1.44
C LYS A 32 7.25 24.28 -2.30
N HIS A 33 5.93 24.25 -2.32
CA HIS A 33 4.89 25.28 -2.40
C HIS A 33 3.66 24.78 -3.17
N LEU A 34 2.88 23.94 -2.49
CA LEU A 34 1.47 23.78 -2.84
C LEU A 34 0.67 24.07 -1.56
N GLU A 35 -0.23 25.01 -1.62
CA GLU A 35 -1.10 25.45 -0.52
C GLU A 35 -2.10 24.37 -0.02
N CYS A 36 -1.90 23.13 -0.44
CA CYS A 36 -2.51 21.94 0.13
C CYS A 36 -1.39 20.95 0.48
N CYS A 37 -0.55 21.31 1.47
CA CYS A 37 0.53 20.42 1.92
C CYS A 37 -0.04 19.09 2.38
N PRO A 38 0.44 17.95 1.85
CA PRO A 38 0.11 16.66 2.42
C PRO A 38 0.55 16.66 3.89
N GLN A 39 -0.30 16.10 4.77
CA GLN A 39 0.00 15.98 6.20
C GLN A 39 1.17 15.02 6.49
N VAL A 40 1.79 14.45 5.45
CA VAL A 40 2.92 13.53 5.52
C VAL A 40 3.93 13.82 4.41
N THR A 41 5.22 13.70 4.72
CA THR A 41 6.36 14.06 3.87
C THR A 41 7.34 12.89 3.69
N ALA A 42 8.34 13.06 2.84
CA ALA A 42 9.44 12.09 2.73
C ALA A 42 10.24 11.97 4.04
N ASP A 43 10.42 13.06 4.79
CA ASP A 43 11.11 13.02 6.09
C ASP A 43 10.36 12.14 7.10
N ASP A 44 9.03 12.10 7.05
CA ASP A 44 8.23 11.19 7.87
C ASP A 44 8.43 9.72 7.49
N VAL A 45 8.66 9.44 6.19
CA VAL A 45 8.97 8.07 5.73
C VAL A 45 10.35 7.64 6.23
N PHE A 46 11.36 8.52 6.20
CA PHE A 46 12.67 8.22 6.78
C PHE A 46 12.59 7.98 8.30
N ALA A 47 11.89 8.84 9.01
CA ALA A 47 11.67 8.67 10.45
C ALA A 47 10.90 7.38 10.78
N ALA A 48 9.96 6.97 9.91
CA ALA A 48 9.27 5.70 10.02
C ALA A 48 10.23 4.51 9.83
N ALA A 49 11.11 4.57 8.83
CA ALA A 49 12.10 3.51 8.57
C ALA A 49 13.05 3.30 9.77
N GLU A 50 13.54 4.39 10.36
CA GLU A 50 14.35 4.33 11.58
C GLU A 50 13.56 3.71 12.74
N ARG A 51 12.29 4.09 12.91
CA ARG A 51 11.43 3.64 14.00
C ARG A 51 11.07 2.16 13.91
N ILE A 52 10.68 1.67 12.71
CA ILE A 52 10.26 0.27 12.55
C ILE A 52 11.42 -0.67 12.18
N GLY A 53 12.64 -0.16 12.06
CA GLY A 53 13.82 -0.96 11.79
C GLY A 53 13.96 -2.10 12.78
N GLY A 54 14.10 -3.36 12.28
CA GLY A 54 14.15 -4.57 13.10
C GLY A 54 12.79 -5.08 13.61
N ALA A 55 11.71 -4.31 13.48
CA ALA A 55 10.35 -4.74 13.84
C ALA A 55 9.55 -5.29 12.64
N VAL A 56 10.02 -5.07 11.43
CA VAL A 56 9.44 -5.59 10.18
C VAL A 56 10.54 -6.23 9.33
N GLU A 57 10.16 -7.13 8.43
CA GLU A 57 11.11 -7.75 7.54
C GLU A 57 11.52 -6.79 6.41
N ARG A 58 12.80 -6.80 6.06
CA ARG A 58 13.29 -6.23 4.82
C ARG A 58 12.97 -7.22 3.70
N THR A 59 11.84 -7.04 3.05
CA THR A 59 11.34 -7.99 2.05
C THR A 59 12.22 -8.02 0.81
N PRO A 60 12.31 -9.16 0.10
CA PRO A 60 13.16 -9.27 -1.09
C PRO A 60 12.68 -8.38 -2.24
N LEU A 61 13.65 -7.87 -2.99
CA LEU A 61 13.49 -7.32 -4.33
C LEU A 61 14.10 -8.34 -5.30
N ILE A 62 13.28 -9.01 -6.10
CA ILE A 62 13.74 -10.08 -7.00
C ILE A 62 13.69 -9.64 -8.46
N GLU A 63 14.69 -10.06 -9.26
CA GLU A 63 14.66 -9.86 -10.70
C GLU A 63 13.69 -10.85 -11.36
N ALA A 64 12.91 -10.35 -12.29
CA ALA A 64 11.98 -11.12 -13.10
C ALA A 64 12.03 -10.68 -14.57
N ARG A 65 11.43 -11.49 -15.45
CA ARG A 65 11.26 -11.13 -16.86
C ARG A 65 9.79 -11.13 -17.23
N ILE A 66 9.30 -9.99 -17.67
CA ILE A 66 7.95 -9.83 -18.20
C ILE A 66 8.05 -9.37 -19.65
N ARG A 67 7.41 -10.09 -20.57
CA ARG A 67 7.42 -9.79 -22.02
C ARG A 67 8.84 -9.62 -22.57
N GLY A 68 9.80 -10.43 -22.04
CA GLY A 68 11.22 -10.44 -22.43
C GLY A 68 12.07 -9.32 -21.80
N ALA A 69 11.46 -8.33 -21.14
CA ALA A 69 12.18 -7.24 -20.48
C ALA A 69 12.42 -7.51 -18.98
N ARG A 70 13.48 -6.95 -18.42
CA ARG A 70 13.78 -7.02 -16.99
C ARG A 70 12.82 -6.17 -16.19
N VAL A 71 12.31 -6.72 -15.09
CA VAL A 71 11.44 -6.06 -14.10
C VAL A 71 11.89 -6.50 -12.72
N TRP A 72 11.69 -5.66 -11.73
CA TRP A 72 11.94 -5.98 -10.33
C TRP A 72 10.61 -6.17 -9.58
N LEU A 73 10.53 -7.21 -8.75
CA LEU A 73 9.35 -7.48 -7.91
C LEU A 73 9.70 -7.20 -6.45
N LYS A 74 9.05 -6.22 -5.82
CA LYS A 74 9.14 -6.00 -4.37
C LYS A 74 8.13 -6.87 -3.65
N CYS A 75 8.61 -7.92 -2.98
CA CYS A 75 7.79 -9.03 -2.48
C CYS A 75 7.27 -8.79 -1.06
N GLU A 76 6.35 -7.84 -0.87
CA GLU A 76 5.67 -7.59 0.40
C GLU A 76 4.75 -8.75 0.83
N SER A 77 4.43 -9.69 -0.06
CA SER A 77 3.76 -10.95 0.27
C SER A 77 4.59 -11.83 1.21
N LEU A 78 5.89 -11.60 1.32
CA LEU A 78 6.81 -12.30 2.20
C LEU A 78 7.06 -11.56 3.53
N GLN A 79 6.37 -10.46 3.77
CA GLN A 79 6.40 -9.76 5.06
C GLN A 79 5.76 -10.63 6.14
N THR A 80 6.19 -10.48 7.40
CA THR A 80 5.47 -11.06 8.55
C THR A 80 4.00 -10.65 8.51
N GLY A 81 3.09 -11.61 8.64
CA GLY A 81 1.65 -11.38 8.47
C GLY A 81 1.20 -11.33 7.01
N GLY A 82 2.09 -11.68 6.06
CA GLY A 82 1.77 -11.92 4.66
C GLY A 82 1.45 -10.67 3.84
N SER A 83 1.73 -9.45 4.32
CA SER A 83 1.50 -8.22 3.55
C SER A 83 2.22 -7.00 4.11
N PHE A 84 2.38 -5.98 3.29
CA PHE A 84 2.96 -4.67 3.64
C PHE A 84 2.29 -3.95 4.82
N LYS A 85 1.05 -4.33 5.17
CA LYS A 85 0.24 -3.61 6.18
C LYS A 85 0.90 -3.56 7.55
N LEU A 86 1.75 -4.52 7.89
CA LEU A 86 2.51 -4.51 9.14
C LEU A 86 3.39 -3.27 9.28
N ARG A 87 3.96 -2.74 8.20
CA ARG A 87 4.83 -1.56 8.22
C ARG A 87 4.13 -0.34 8.82
N GLY A 88 3.01 0.06 8.21
CA GLY A 88 2.22 1.20 8.67
C GLY A 88 1.61 0.97 10.04
N ALA A 89 1.08 -0.23 10.31
CA ALA A 89 0.55 -0.57 11.62
C ALA A 89 1.62 -0.45 12.71
N THR A 90 2.81 -1.01 12.50
CA THR A 90 3.93 -0.90 13.45
C THR A 90 4.33 0.55 13.67
N ASN A 91 4.51 1.32 12.59
CA ASN A 91 4.85 2.74 12.70
C ASN A 91 3.82 3.53 13.52
N ARG A 92 2.54 3.34 13.22
CA ARG A 92 1.45 4.05 13.91
C ARG A 92 1.37 3.71 15.39
N LEU A 93 1.49 2.42 15.74
CA LEU A 93 1.40 1.97 17.12
C LEU A 93 2.64 2.36 17.94
N MET A 94 3.82 2.40 17.35
CA MET A 94 5.05 2.86 18.02
C MET A 94 5.00 4.36 18.38
N LEU A 95 4.19 5.14 17.70
CA LEU A 95 4.00 6.58 17.94
C LEU A 95 2.97 6.89 19.04
N LEU A 96 2.25 5.89 19.54
CA LEU A 96 1.30 6.09 20.63
C LEU A 96 2.04 6.45 21.92
N SER A 97 1.50 7.43 22.66
CA SER A 97 1.92 7.72 24.03
C SER A 97 1.64 6.54 24.96
N ASP A 98 2.28 6.49 26.11
CA ASP A 98 2.04 5.46 27.11
C ASP A 98 0.58 5.43 27.57
N GLU A 99 -0.06 6.60 27.66
CA GLU A 99 -1.48 6.72 28.00
C GLU A 99 -2.37 6.10 26.89
N GLU A 100 -2.10 6.40 25.62
CA GLU A 100 -2.83 5.82 24.48
C GLU A 100 -2.61 4.29 24.39
N ARG A 101 -1.38 3.82 24.61
CA ARG A 101 -1.06 2.38 24.64
C ARG A 101 -1.85 1.65 25.73
N SER A 102 -1.97 2.24 26.93
CA SER A 102 -2.72 1.65 28.04
C SER A 102 -4.21 1.48 27.74
N ARG A 103 -4.78 2.33 26.86
CA ARG A 103 -6.19 2.29 26.45
C ARG A 103 -6.43 1.40 25.23
N GLY A 104 -5.35 1.00 24.55
CA GLY A 104 -5.42 0.12 23.39
C GLY A 104 -5.84 0.78 22.10
N VAL A 105 -6.02 -0.03 21.06
CA VAL A 105 -6.37 0.42 19.71
C VAL A 105 -7.61 -0.28 19.17
N VAL A 106 -8.31 0.38 18.27
CA VAL A 106 -9.43 -0.16 17.50
C VAL A 106 -9.12 -0.03 16.01
N ALA A 107 -9.30 -1.11 15.25
CA ALA A 107 -9.23 -1.07 13.80
C ALA A 107 -10.45 -1.78 13.19
N PHE A 108 -10.76 -1.46 11.94
CA PHE A 108 -11.83 -2.12 11.19
C PHE A 108 -11.28 -2.64 9.87
N SER A 109 -11.30 -3.95 9.71
CA SER A 109 -10.85 -4.65 8.50
C SER A 109 -11.09 -6.13 8.65
N SER A 110 -11.37 -6.82 7.56
CA SER A 110 -11.43 -8.29 7.51
C SER A 110 -10.17 -8.94 6.92
N GLY A 111 -9.16 -8.16 6.57
CA GLY A 111 -8.01 -8.66 5.82
C GLY A 111 -6.66 -8.24 6.38
N ASN A 112 -5.75 -7.88 5.50
CA ASN A 112 -4.34 -7.60 5.80
C ASN A 112 -4.12 -6.52 6.87
N HIS A 113 -4.96 -5.49 6.90
CA HIS A 113 -4.83 -4.43 7.91
C HIS A 113 -5.16 -4.94 9.32
N ALA A 114 -6.21 -5.76 9.45
CA ALA A 114 -6.57 -6.40 10.72
C ALA A 114 -5.40 -7.21 11.29
N GLN A 115 -4.80 -8.05 10.44
CA GLN A 115 -3.64 -8.86 10.83
C GLN A 115 -2.42 -7.98 11.18
N GLY A 116 -2.13 -6.97 10.36
CA GLY A 116 -1.01 -6.06 10.60
C GLY A 116 -1.13 -5.33 11.95
N VAL A 117 -2.33 -4.81 12.27
CA VAL A 117 -2.59 -4.15 13.57
C VAL A 117 -2.51 -5.15 14.72
N ALA A 118 -3.10 -6.34 14.59
CA ALA A 118 -3.08 -7.35 15.64
C ALA A 118 -1.65 -7.85 15.94
N ILE A 119 -0.81 -8.06 14.91
CA ILE A 119 0.60 -8.45 15.07
C ILE A 119 1.39 -7.32 15.74
N ALA A 120 1.25 -6.09 15.26
CA ALA A 120 1.96 -4.94 15.82
C ALA A 120 1.56 -4.70 17.29
N ALA A 121 0.26 -4.76 17.60
CA ALA A 121 -0.27 -4.61 18.94
C ALA A 121 0.28 -5.69 19.90
N LYS A 122 0.25 -6.97 19.48
CA LYS A 122 0.83 -8.08 20.24
C LYS A 122 2.31 -7.87 20.56
N ARG A 123 3.11 -7.46 19.56
CA ARG A 123 4.54 -7.21 19.72
C ARG A 123 4.84 -6.06 20.70
N LEU A 124 3.95 -5.06 20.74
CA LEU A 124 4.10 -3.88 21.61
C LEU A 124 3.36 -3.99 22.95
N GLY A 125 2.67 -5.11 23.21
CA GLY A 125 1.90 -5.30 24.44
C GLY A 125 0.65 -4.40 24.53
N ILE A 126 0.08 -4.00 23.38
CA ILE A 126 -1.09 -3.11 23.29
C ILE A 126 -2.35 -3.96 23.04
N ALA A 127 -3.43 -3.69 23.79
CA ALA A 127 -4.72 -4.34 23.53
C ALA A 127 -5.29 -3.86 22.18
N ALA A 128 -5.78 -4.80 21.36
CA ALA A 128 -6.37 -4.49 20.06
C ALA A 128 -7.78 -5.05 19.92
N ILE A 129 -8.70 -4.22 19.44
CA ILE A 129 -10.03 -4.61 19.03
C ILE A 129 -10.13 -4.47 17.52
N ILE A 130 -10.60 -5.52 16.84
CA ILE A 130 -10.77 -5.52 15.40
C ILE A 130 -12.26 -5.70 15.06
N VAL A 131 -12.83 -4.71 14.39
CA VAL A 131 -14.20 -4.75 13.88
C VAL A 131 -14.18 -5.46 12.52
N MET A 132 -14.82 -6.62 12.44
CA MET A 132 -14.87 -7.47 11.25
C MET A 132 -16.32 -7.75 10.82
N PRO A 133 -16.60 -7.91 9.53
CA PRO A 133 -17.92 -8.36 9.11
C PRO A 133 -18.16 -9.82 9.54
N SER A 134 -19.41 -10.15 9.89
CA SER A 134 -19.80 -11.47 10.36
C SER A 134 -19.63 -12.59 9.33
N ASP A 135 -19.56 -12.23 8.05
CA ASP A 135 -19.30 -13.12 6.93
C ASP A 135 -17.81 -13.17 6.52
N ALA A 136 -16.91 -12.64 7.35
CA ALA A 136 -15.47 -12.73 7.10
C ALA A 136 -15.00 -14.19 7.03
N PRO A 137 -14.09 -14.55 6.11
CA PRO A 137 -13.54 -15.90 6.03
C PRO A 137 -12.94 -16.37 7.36
N ALA A 138 -13.30 -17.58 7.80
CA ALA A 138 -12.87 -18.13 9.09
C ALA A 138 -11.36 -18.06 9.30
N MET A 139 -10.57 -18.33 8.27
CA MET A 139 -9.11 -18.25 8.31
C MET A 139 -8.58 -16.84 8.66
N LYS A 140 -9.22 -15.77 8.12
CA LYS A 140 -8.86 -14.37 8.43
C LYS A 140 -9.24 -14.02 9.87
N VAL A 141 -10.40 -14.50 10.34
CA VAL A 141 -10.86 -14.34 11.73
C VAL A 141 -9.88 -15.02 12.69
N GLU A 142 -9.57 -16.29 12.43
CA GLU A 142 -8.69 -17.08 13.28
C GLU A 142 -7.25 -16.56 13.27
N GLY A 143 -6.73 -16.16 12.12
CA GLY A 143 -5.41 -15.54 11.99
C GLY A 143 -5.28 -14.28 12.86
N THR A 144 -6.32 -13.44 12.89
CA THR A 144 -6.37 -12.23 13.73
C THR A 144 -6.51 -12.57 15.20
N ARG A 145 -7.39 -13.52 15.54
CA ARG A 145 -7.60 -13.98 16.93
C ARG A 145 -6.35 -14.63 17.53
N ALA A 146 -5.59 -15.37 16.73
CA ALA A 146 -4.32 -16.00 17.14
C ALA A 146 -3.24 -14.96 17.50
N GLN A 147 -3.38 -13.71 17.06
CA GLN A 147 -2.54 -12.61 17.48
C GLN A 147 -3.00 -11.97 18.81
N GLY A 148 -4.07 -12.45 19.42
CA GLY A 148 -4.57 -11.96 20.71
C GLY A 148 -5.51 -10.76 20.59
N ALA A 149 -5.96 -10.39 19.39
CA ALA A 149 -6.94 -9.32 19.23
C ALA A 149 -8.35 -9.79 19.58
N GLU A 150 -9.13 -8.93 20.23
CA GLU A 150 -10.56 -9.06 20.39
C GLU A 150 -11.25 -8.78 19.05
N ILE A 151 -12.24 -9.61 18.67
CA ILE A 151 -12.98 -9.42 17.41
C ILE A 151 -14.43 -9.07 17.74
N ILE A 152 -14.89 -7.94 17.22
CA ILE A 152 -16.27 -7.50 17.24
C ILE A 152 -16.84 -7.67 15.83
N PHE A 153 -17.87 -8.49 15.71
CA PHE A 153 -18.54 -8.71 14.42
C PHE A 153 -19.62 -7.68 14.15
N TYR A 154 -19.81 -7.35 12.86
CA TYR A 154 -20.87 -6.47 12.40
C TYR A 154 -21.53 -7.02 11.13
N ASP A 155 -22.77 -6.62 10.87
CA ASP A 155 -23.47 -6.89 9.61
C ASP A 155 -23.14 -5.79 8.59
N ARG A 156 -22.40 -6.15 7.53
CA ARG A 156 -21.94 -5.18 6.50
C ARG A 156 -23.07 -4.51 5.71
N TYR A 157 -24.27 -5.08 5.74
CA TYR A 157 -25.43 -4.56 5.04
C TYR A 157 -26.29 -3.62 5.91
N MET A 158 -26.18 -3.74 7.23
CA MET A 158 -27.05 -3.04 8.19
C MET A 158 -26.28 -2.06 9.09
N GLU A 159 -24.97 -2.21 9.19
CA GLU A 159 -24.15 -1.46 10.16
C GLU A 159 -22.92 -0.82 9.50
N SER A 160 -22.46 0.31 10.07
CA SER A 160 -21.24 0.98 9.67
C SER A 160 -20.09 0.55 10.57
N ARG A 161 -19.07 -0.08 10.00
CA ARG A 161 -17.85 -0.46 10.71
C ARG A 161 -17.10 0.74 11.26
N GLU A 162 -17.15 1.86 10.54
CA GLU A 162 -16.53 3.13 10.94
C GLU A 162 -17.20 3.70 12.20
N GLU A 163 -18.53 3.68 12.25
CA GLU A 163 -19.30 4.14 13.41
C GLU A 163 -19.11 3.23 14.63
N ILE A 164 -19.07 1.90 14.41
CA ILE A 164 -18.80 0.94 15.49
C ILE A 164 -17.39 1.17 16.04
N ALA A 165 -16.38 1.30 15.20
CA ALA A 165 -15.02 1.54 15.64
C ALA A 165 -14.88 2.86 16.39
N ALA A 166 -15.53 3.94 15.90
CA ALA A 166 -15.53 5.24 16.56
C ALA A 166 -16.21 5.19 17.95
N ARG A 167 -17.34 4.49 18.06
CA ARG A 167 -18.05 4.30 19.33
C ARG A 167 -17.19 3.54 20.34
N LEU A 168 -16.62 2.38 19.93
CA LEU A 168 -15.74 1.58 20.79
C LEU A 168 -14.51 2.37 21.26
N ALA A 169 -13.93 3.16 20.34
CA ALA A 169 -12.80 4.01 20.66
C ALA A 169 -13.19 5.10 21.68
N ALA A 170 -14.35 5.73 21.53
CA ALA A 170 -14.84 6.74 22.46
C ALA A 170 -15.14 6.15 23.85
N GLU A 171 -15.78 4.98 23.91
CA GLU A 171 -16.13 4.29 25.17
C GLU A 171 -14.89 3.88 25.97
N LYS A 172 -13.84 3.39 25.30
CA LYS A 172 -12.60 2.91 25.94
C LYS A 172 -11.49 3.95 25.98
N GLY A 173 -11.64 5.07 25.31
CA GLY A 173 -10.57 6.05 25.08
C GLY A 173 -9.46 5.56 24.17
N SER A 174 -9.71 4.49 23.39
CA SER A 174 -8.74 3.83 22.51
C SER A 174 -8.50 4.64 21.24
N VAL A 175 -7.37 4.39 20.57
CA VAL A 175 -7.03 5.05 19.31
C VAL A 175 -7.54 4.23 18.11
N VAL A 176 -8.28 4.89 17.20
CA VAL A 176 -8.65 4.26 15.91
C VAL A 176 -7.43 4.24 14.99
N VAL A 177 -7.16 3.09 14.39
CA VAL A 177 -6.06 2.89 13.44
C VAL A 177 -6.63 2.63 12.04
N PRO A 178 -6.74 3.66 11.18
CA PRO A 178 -7.27 3.51 9.83
C PRO A 178 -6.30 2.72 8.93
N SER A 179 -6.82 2.18 7.83
CA SER A 179 -6.00 1.34 6.95
C SER A 179 -5.13 2.11 5.94
N PHE A 180 -5.42 3.40 5.70
CA PHE A 180 -4.70 4.25 4.75
C PHE A 180 -4.88 5.76 4.99
N ASP A 181 -5.95 6.20 5.63
CA ASP A 181 -6.25 7.62 5.88
C ASP A 181 -5.62 8.10 7.20
N ASP A 182 -4.32 7.97 7.29
CA ASP A 182 -3.52 8.39 8.44
C ASP A 182 -2.08 8.65 7.97
N PRO A 183 -1.48 9.82 8.29
CA PRO A 183 -0.14 10.19 7.83
C PRO A 183 0.94 9.22 8.31
N HIS A 184 0.80 8.66 9.50
CA HIS A 184 1.78 7.71 10.06
C HIS A 184 1.67 6.33 9.42
N ILE A 185 0.43 5.93 9.02
CA ILE A 185 0.23 4.72 8.21
C ILE A 185 0.90 4.90 6.85
N VAL A 186 0.65 6.01 6.15
CA VAL A 186 1.27 6.30 4.84
C VAL A 186 2.79 6.31 4.95
N ALA A 187 3.35 7.00 5.95
CA ALA A 187 4.79 7.04 6.18
C ALA A 187 5.39 5.64 6.40
N GLY A 188 4.77 4.82 7.25
CA GLY A 188 5.20 3.46 7.50
C GLY A 188 5.17 2.58 6.24
N GLN A 189 4.12 2.69 5.41
CA GLN A 189 4.04 1.95 4.13
C GLN A 189 5.13 2.40 3.15
N GLY A 190 5.49 3.68 3.16
CA GLY A 190 6.53 4.25 2.31
C GLY A 190 7.92 3.65 2.53
N THR A 191 8.17 3.03 3.68
CA THR A 191 9.46 2.38 3.98
C THR A 191 9.82 1.27 2.98
N ALA A 192 8.81 0.62 2.36
CA ALA A 192 9.04 -0.32 1.25
C ALA A 192 9.70 0.35 0.04
N GLY A 193 9.41 1.63 -0.20
CA GLY A 193 10.05 2.42 -1.27
C GLY A 193 11.51 2.70 -0.97
N LEU A 194 11.87 3.00 0.27
CA LEU A 194 13.28 3.19 0.67
C LEU A 194 14.08 1.90 0.49
N GLU A 195 13.51 0.76 0.87
CA GLU A 195 14.13 -0.55 0.65
C GLU A 195 14.34 -0.85 -0.85
N ILE A 196 13.40 -0.47 -1.73
CA ILE A 196 13.58 -0.59 -3.19
C ILE A 196 14.81 0.17 -3.64
N LEU A 197 14.97 1.44 -3.23
CA LEU A 197 16.12 2.27 -3.60
C LEU A 197 17.45 1.67 -3.13
N GLU A 198 17.48 1.17 -1.89
CA GLU A 198 18.67 0.53 -1.30
C GLU A 198 19.03 -0.77 -2.03
N GLN A 199 18.03 -1.64 -2.28
CA GLN A 199 18.23 -2.94 -2.91
C GLN A 199 18.66 -2.82 -4.37
N LEU A 200 18.13 -1.85 -5.13
CA LEU A 200 18.62 -1.57 -6.49
C LEU A 200 20.06 -1.06 -6.47
N LYS A 201 20.40 -0.19 -5.54
CA LYS A 201 21.78 0.28 -5.34
C LYS A 201 22.72 -0.88 -5.00
N GLU A 202 22.33 -1.78 -4.10
CA GLU A 202 23.10 -2.99 -3.75
C GLU A 202 23.28 -3.92 -4.96
N ALA A 203 22.27 -4.00 -5.83
CA ALA A 203 22.36 -4.73 -7.10
C ALA A 203 23.23 -4.02 -8.16
N GLY A 204 23.74 -2.83 -7.90
CA GLY A 204 24.57 -2.06 -8.83
C GLY A 204 23.79 -1.49 -10.02
N VAL A 205 22.48 -1.28 -9.87
CA VAL A 205 21.62 -0.72 -10.92
C VAL A 205 21.08 0.66 -10.53
N SER A 206 20.60 1.39 -11.53
CA SER A 206 20.05 2.73 -11.34
C SER A 206 18.78 2.74 -10.47
N PRO A 207 18.42 3.87 -9.86
CA PRO A 207 17.12 4.02 -9.21
C PRO A 207 15.97 3.74 -10.19
N PRO A 208 14.78 3.35 -9.67
CA PRO A 208 13.65 2.98 -10.51
C PRO A 208 13.15 4.18 -11.33
N ALA A 209 12.97 3.98 -12.64
CA ALA A 209 12.31 4.98 -13.50
C ALA A 209 10.79 4.99 -13.26
N GLN A 210 10.21 3.81 -12.96
CA GLN A 210 8.80 3.70 -12.63
C GLN A 210 8.54 2.58 -11.62
N ILE A 211 7.48 2.76 -10.84
CA ILE A 211 7.01 1.79 -9.84
C ILE A 211 5.50 1.63 -9.99
N LEU A 212 5.05 0.43 -10.33
CA LEU A 212 3.64 0.07 -10.34
C LEU A 212 3.24 -0.43 -8.96
N VAL A 213 2.19 0.14 -8.40
CA VAL A 213 1.77 -0.15 -7.02
C VAL A 213 0.29 -0.49 -6.98
N ASN A 214 -0.05 -1.60 -6.36
CA ASN A 214 -1.43 -2.01 -6.13
C ASN A 214 -2.13 -0.98 -5.25
N CYS A 215 -3.22 -0.42 -5.73
CA CYS A 215 -3.91 0.69 -5.09
C CYS A 215 -5.33 0.29 -4.68
N GLY A 216 -5.61 0.36 -3.39
CA GLY A 216 -6.94 0.52 -2.85
C GLY A 216 -7.07 1.94 -2.35
N GLY A 217 -7.13 2.19 -1.04
CA GLY A 217 -7.18 3.56 -0.51
C GLY A 217 -5.92 4.41 -0.71
N GLY A 218 -4.88 3.90 -1.36
CA GLY A 218 -3.70 4.66 -1.79
C GLY A 218 -2.57 4.79 -0.77
N GLY A 219 -2.68 4.22 0.44
CA GLY A 219 -1.68 4.41 1.50
C GLY A 219 -0.27 3.92 1.12
N LEU A 220 -0.15 2.72 0.53
CA LEU A 220 1.12 2.18 0.03
C LEU A 220 1.65 3.02 -1.13
N THR A 221 0.79 3.29 -2.11
CA THR A 221 1.15 4.02 -3.33
C THR A 221 1.66 5.42 -3.01
N SER A 222 0.98 6.13 -2.12
CA SER A 222 1.38 7.46 -1.66
C SER A 222 2.67 7.44 -0.85
N GLY A 223 2.83 6.46 0.04
CA GLY A 223 4.06 6.30 0.80
C GLY A 223 5.28 6.05 -0.11
N ILE A 224 5.14 5.18 -1.11
CA ILE A 224 6.18 4.92 -2.11
C ILE A 224 6.46 6.18 -2.96
N ALA A 225 5.41 6.93 -3.33
CA ALA A 225 5.58 8.18 -4.08
C ALA A 225 6.38 9.24 -3.30
N LEU A 226 6.26 9.26 -1.96
CA LEU A 226 7.08 10.11 -1.09
C LEU A 226 8.51 9.60 -0.97
N ALA A 227 8.70 8.27 -0.83
CA ALA A 227 10.02 7.64 -0.70
C ALA A 227 10.86 7.71 -1.97
N CYS A 228 10.20 7.65 -3.15
CA CYS A 228 10.84 7.56 -4.46
C CYS A 228 10.52 8.79 -5.33
N PRO A 229 10.98 10.00 -4.97
CA PRO A 229 10.60 11.23 -5.68
C PRO A 229 11.07 11.29 -7.14
N GLY A 230 12.07 10.49 -7.51
CA GLY A 230 12.59 10.39 -8.89
C GLY A 230 11.85 9.40 -9.77
N ALA A 231 11.01 8.54 -9.20
CA ALA A 231 10.27 7.54 -9.94
C ALA A 231 8.86 8.01 -10.34
N LYS A 232 8.39 7.55 -11.49
CA LYS A 232 6.97 7.64 -11.86
C LYS A 232 6.21 6.55 -11.11
N VAL A 233 5.38 6.93 -10.15
CA VAL A 233 4.56 5.98 -9.39
C VAL A 233 3.19 5.86 -10.05
N ILE A 234 2.80 4.64 -10.38
CA ILE A 234 1.59 4.30 -11.11
C ILE A 234 0.68 3.47 -10.21
N PRO A 235 -0.42 4.02 -9.67
CA PRO A 235 -1.44 3.23 -9.01
C PRO A 235 -2.13 2.29 -10.01
N VAL A 236 -2.28 1.02 -9.63
CA VAL A 236 -2.99 0.01 -10.43
C VAL A 236 -4.13 -0.57 -9.61
N GLU A 237 -5.32 -0.59 -10.19
CA GLU A 237 -6.58 -0.95 -9.56
C GLU A 237 -7.34 -1.98 -10.40
N PRO A 238 -8.30 -2.73 -9.84
CA PRO A 238 -9.22 -3.55 -10.64
C PRO A 238 -10.23 -2.68 -11.38
N GLU A 239 -10.63 -3.08 -12.57
CA GLU A 239 -11.68 -2.42 -13.34
C GLU A 239 -12.99 -2.35 -12.53
N GLY A 240 -13.61 -1.15 -12.52
CA GLY A 240 -14.82 -0.85 -11.75
C GLY A 240 -14.57 -0.52 -10.27
N TRP A 241 -13.35 -0.72 -9.75
CA TRP A 241 -12.88 -0.32 -8.42
C TRP A 241 -11.70 0.65 -8.52
N ASP A 242 -11.62 1.38 -9.61
CA ASP A 242 -10.52 2.23 -10.03
C ASP A 242 -10.77 3.71 -9.68
N ASP A 243 -11.19 3.97 -8.46
CA ASP A 243 -11.56 5.29 -7.95
C ASP A 243 -10.36 6.25 -7.84
N MET A 244 -9.14 5.76 -7.54
CA MET A 244 -7.93 6.58 -7.57
C MET A 244 -7.61 7.02 -9.00
N ARG A 245 -7.64 6.11 -9.98
CA ARG A 245 -7.40 6.44 -11.39
C ARG A 245 -8.36 7.52 -11.87
N ARG A 246 -9.66 7.32 -11.64
CA ARG A 246 -10.71 8.29 -12.06
C ARG A 246 -10.57 9.61 -11.32
N SER A 247 -10.26 9.57 -10.02
CA SER A 247 -10.03 10.77 -9.22
C SER A 247 -8.85 11.59 -9.76
N LEU A 248 -7.75 10.93 -10.13
CA LEU A 248 -6.57 11.60 -10.69
C LEU A 248 -6.87 12.20 -12.07
N GLU A 249 -7.62 11.50 -12.93
CA GLU A 249 -8.05 11.98 -14.25
C GLU A 249 -8.95 13.22 -14.14
N LEU A 250 -9.91 13.22 -13.21
CA LEU A 250 -10.84 14.32 -13.00
C LEU A 250 -10.25 15.46 -12.15
N GLY A 251 -9.18 15.19 -11.41
CA GLY A 251 -8.56 16.17 -10.52
C GLY A 251 -9.32 16.39 -9.21
N GLU A 252 -10.31 15.57 -8.89
CA GLU A 252 -11.09 15.58 -7.64
C GLU A 252 -11.42 14.15 -7.20
N ILE A 253 -11.70 13.97 -5.90
CA ILE A 253 -12.02 12.65 -5.36
C ILE A 253 -13.42 12.22 -5.80
N VAL A 254 -13.49 11.11 -6.52
CA VAL A 254 -14.75 10.47 -6.91
C VAL A 254 -14.81 9.05 -6.34
N PRO A 255 -15.95 8.63 -5.77
CA PRO A 255 -16.10 7.28 -5.25
C PRO A 255 -16.28 6.26 -6.38
N VAL A 256 -16.13 5.00 -6.04
CA VAL A 256 -16.60 3.86 -6.84
C VAL A 256 -18.09 4.03 -7.11
N GLY A 257 -18.55 3.62 -8.29
CA GLY A 257 -19.97 3.71 -8.65
C GLY A 257 -20.88 2.91 -7.74
N PRO A 258 -22.20 3.13 -7.78
CA PRO A 258 -23.14 2.54 -6.82
C PRO A 258 -23.29 1.01 -6.94
N ASN A 259 -22.92 0.42 -8.07
CA ASN A 259 -22.99 -1.00 -8.34
C ASN A 259 -21.68 -1.49 -8.97
N PRO A 260 -20.58 -1.52 -8.20
CA PRO A 260 -19.32 -2.00 -8.73
C PRO A 260 -19.41 -3.50 -9.05
N PRO A 261 -18.68 -3.97 -10.05
CA PRO A 261 -18.66 -5.39 -10.38
C PRO A 261 -18.05 -6.21 -9.23
N PRO A 262 -18.41 -7.50 -9.09
CA PRO A 262 -17.68 -8.37 -8.19
C PRO A 262 -16.21 -8.45 -8.62
N THR A 263 -15.31 -8.60 -7.64
CA THR A 263 -13.87 -8.76 -7.92
C THR A 263 -13.24 -9.71 -6.92
N LEU A 264 -12.23 -10.45 -7.36
CA LEU A 264 -11.37 -11.28 -6.51
C LEU A 264 -10.38 -10.44 -5.70
N CYS A 265 -10.20 -9.16 -6.02
CA CYS A 265 -9.23 -8.24 -5.41
C CYS A 265 -9.75 -7.68 -4.08
N ASP A 266 -10.22 -8.52 -3.16
CA ASP A 266 -10.86 -8.14 -1.89
C ASP A 266 -10.00 -7.20 -1.00
N ALA A 267 -8.67 -7.34 -1.06
CA ALA A 267 -7.74 -6.53 -0.29
C ALA A 267 -7.66 -5.06 -0.70
N ILE A 268 -8.13 -4.73 -1.91
CA ILE A 268 -8.09 -3.38 -2.48
C ILE A 268 -9.48 -2.86 -2.91
N GLN A 269 -10.56 -3.49 -2.46
CA GLN A 269 -11.93 -3.00 -2.60
C GLN A 269 -12.16 -1.78 -1.69
N THR A 270 -11.72 -0.63 -2.12
CA THR A 270 -11.92 0.64 -1.41
C THR A 270 -12.98 1.45 -2.13
N VAL A 271 -13.99 1.93 -1.40
CA VAL A 271 -15.11 2.69 -2.00
C VAL A 271 -14.67 4.10 -2.40
N LYS A 272 -13.70 4.68 -1.69
CA LYS A 272 -13.22 6.03 -1.94
C LYS A 272 -11.82 6.22 -1.33
N VAL A 273 -10.91 6.80 -2.09
CA VAL A 273 -9.59 7.24 -1.62
C VAL A 273 -9.69 8.39 -0.63
N SER A 274 -8.64 8.63 0.15
CA SER A 274 -8.62 9.72 1.12
C SER A 274 -8.04 11.02 0.56
N PRO A 275 -8.35 12.17 1.17
CA PRO A 275 -7.71 13.44 0.81
C PRO A 275 -6.18 13.40 0.90
N ILE A 276 -5.63 12.68 1.90
CA ILE A 276 -4.18 12.53 2.10
C ILE A 276 -3.57 11.81 0.90
N THR A 277 -4.07 10.62 0.58
CA THR A 277 -3.49 9.77 -0.47
C THR A 277 -3.68 10.34 -1.86
N PHE A 278 -4.89 10.85 -2.15
CA PHE A 278 -5.17 11.55 -3.41
C PHE A 278 -4.31 12.80 -3.57
N GLY A 279 -4.18 13.63 -2.51
CA GLY A 279 -3.39 14.87 -2.55
C GLY A 279 -1.93 14.61 -2.90
N ILE A 280 -1.31 13.58 -2.30
CA ILE A 280 0.07 13.19 -2.58
C ILE A 280 0.23 12.76 -4.05
N LEU A 281 -0.62 11.83 -4.51
CA LEU A 281 -0.51 11.30 -5.87
C LEU A 281 -0.82 12.35 -6.94
N LYS A 282 -1.80 13.22 -6.69
CA LYS A 282 -2.10 14.37 -7.56
C LYS A 282 -0.92 15.34 -7.64
N ALA A 283 -0.30 15.68 -6.50
CA ALA A 283 0.87 16.55 -6.46
C ALA A 283 2.09 15.94 -7.18
N ARG A 284 2.16 14.61 -7.24
CA ARG A 284 3.18 13.85 -7.98
C ARG A 284 2.87 13.68 -9.46
N GLY A 285 1.77 14.21 -9.96
CA GLY A 285 1.32 14.03 -11.34
C GLY A 285 1.08 12.55 -11.70
N ALA A 286 0.71 11.74 -10.72
CA ALA A 286 0.45 10.32 -10.95
C ALA A 286 -0.76 10.14 -11.89
N HIS A 287 -0.72 9.07 -12.68
CA HIS A 287 -1.86 8.59 -13.45
C HIS A 287 -2.04 7.10 -13.14
N GLY A 288 -3.29 6.67 -13.00
CA GLY A 288 -3.63 5.29 -12.65
C GLY A 288 -3.85 4.41 -13.88
N LEU A 289 -3.82 3.10 -13.64
CA LEU A 289 -4.19 2.06 -14.58
C LEU A 289 -5.25 1.16 -13.95
N ALA A 290 -6.10 0.56 -14.80
CA ALA A 290 -7.03 -0.47 -14.37
C ALA A 290 -6.80 -1.77 -15.13
N VAL A 291 -6.98 -2.91 -14.44
CA VAL A 291 -6.79 -4.26 -14.98
C VAL A 291 -8.05 -5.09 -14.78
N SER A 292 -8.29 -6.02 -15.72
CA SER A 292 -9.44 -6.93 -15.63
C SER A 292 -9.19 -8.08 -14.65
N GLU A 293 -10.26 -8.81 -14.33
CA GLU A 293 -10.17 -10.03 -13.51
C GLU A 293 -9.29 -11.09 -14.19
N GLU A 294 -9.43 -11.28 -15.51
CA GLU A 294 -8.66 -12.26 -16.29
C GLU A 294 -7.17 -11.91 -16.28
N GLU A 295 -6.83 -10.63 -16.44
CA GLU A 295 -5.45 -10.13 -16.37
C GLU A 295 -4.86 -10.36 -14.97
N THR A 296 -5.67 -10.12 -13.94
CA THR A 296 -5.30 -10.35 -12.54
C THR A 296 -5.03 -11.83 -12.26
N VAL A 297 -5.95 -12.71 -12.69
CA VAL A 297 -5.79 -14.17 -12.54
C VAL A 297 -4.54 -14.67 -13.29
N ALA A 298 -4.30 -14.16 -14.50
CA ALA A 298 -3.09 -14.49 -15.25
C ALA A 298 -1.82 -14.08 -14.49
N ALA A 299 -1.83 -12.94 -13.80
CA ALA A 299 -0.70 -12.49 -13.01
C ALA A 299 -0.48 -13.33 -11.73
N VAL A 300 -1.54 -13.77 -11.05
CA VAL A 300 -1.43 -14.71 -9.93
C VAL A 300 -0.81 -16.02 -10.39
N ARG A 301 -1.29 -16.55 -11.51
CA ARG A 301 -0.75 -17.79 -12.10
C ARG A 301 0.72 -17.65 -12.50
N TRP A 302 1.08 -16.55 -13.16
CA TRP A 302 2.44 -16.24 -13.56
C TRP A 302 3.38 -16.15 -12.34
N ALA A 303 2.97 -15.45 -11.27
CA ALA A 303 3.77 -15.32 -10.07
C ALA A 303 4.08 -16.67 -9.42
N TRP A 304 3.10 -17.57 -9.41
CA TRP A 304 3.28 -18.93 -8.91
C TRP A 304 4.17 -19.79 -9.82
N GLN A 305 3.91 -19.81 -11.12
CA GLN A 305 4.62 -20.67 -12.07
C GLN A 305 6.08 -20.27 -12.26
N GLU A 306 6.35 -18.96 -12.35
CA GLU A 306 7.72 -18.49 -12.64
C GLU A 306 8.56 -18.26 -11.37
N HIS A 307 7.93 -17.97 -10.24
CA HIS A 307 8.65 -17.54 -9.03
C HIS A 307 8.27 -18.31 -7.76
N GLY A 308 7.28 -19.20 -7.79
CA GLY A 308 6.78 -19.90 -6.60
C GLY A 308 6.15 -18.96 -5.57
N LEU A 309 5.77 -17.74 -5.97
CA LEU A 309 5.18 -16.75 -5.08
C LEU A 309 3.68 -16.98 -4.91
N ILE A 310 3.25 -17.14 -3.67
CA ILE A 310 1.81 -17.10 -3.32
C ILE A 310 1.41 -15.64 -3.22
N VAL A 311 0.46 -15.23 -4.07
CA VAL A 311 0.02 -13.84 -4.21
C VAL A 311 -1.51 -13.79 -4.19
N GLU A 312 -2.09 -12.93 -3.36
CA GLU A 312 -3.52 -12.66 -3.42
C GLU A 312 -3.88 -11.79 -4.65
N PRO A 313 -5.09 -11.92 -5.23
CA PRO A 313 -5.46 -11.21 -6.45
C PRO A 313 -5.21 -9.70 -6.39
N GLY A 314 -5.62 -9.02 -5.33
CA GLY A 314 -5.37 -7.58 -5.15
C GLY A 314 -3.89 -7.19 -5.11
N ALA A 315 -2.99 -8.13 -4.80
CA ALA A 315 -1.56 -7.93 -4.82
C ALA A 315 -0.91 -8.22 -6.18
N ALA A 316 -1.65 -8.75 -7.14
CA ALA A 316 -1.16 -9.11 -8.46
C ALA A 316 -1.40 -8.04 -9.54
N VAL A 317 -2.25 -7.02 -9.27
CA VAL A 317 -2.70 -6.05 -10.29
C VAL A 317 -1.54 -5.24 -10.90
N SER A 318 -0.48 -4.94 -10.15
CA SER A 318 0.71 -4.27 -10.67
C SER A 318 1.44 -5.12 -11.72
N MET A 319 1.58 -6.43 -11.47
CA MET A 319 2.14 -7.38 -12.43
C MET A 319 1.19 -7.59 -13.61
N ALA A 320 -0.12 -7.64 -13.37
CA ALA A 320 -1.15 -7.77 -14.41
C ALA A 320 -1.05 -6.65 -15.45
N ALA A 321 -0.88 -5.40 -15.02
CA ALA A 321 -0.71 -4.27 -15.93
C ALA A 321 0.52 -4.41 -16.84
N LEU A 322 1.63 -4.96 -16.32
CA LEU A 322 2.84 -5.21 -17.11
C LEU A 322 2.67 -6.40 -18.07
N LEU A 323 2.10 -7.51 -17.60
CA LEU A 323 1.86 -8.72 -18.39
C LEU A 323 0.90 -8.43 -19.55
N ALA A 324 -0.18 -7.71 -19.29
CA ALA A 324 -1.17 -7.30 -20.29
C ALA A 324 -0.68 -6.18 -21.23
N GLY A 325 0.48 -5.59 -20.97
CA GLY A 325 1.01 -4.50 -21.80
C GLY A 325 0.30 -3.16 -21.62
N LYS A 326 -0.47 -2.99 -20.54
CA LYS A 326 -1.11 -1.71 -20.19
C LYS A 326 -0.12 -0.66 -19.69
N ALA A 327 1.04 -1.10 -19.21
CA ALA A 327 2.18 -0.26 -18.91
C ALA A 327 3.38 -0.64 -19.78
N GLU A 328 4.11 0.36 -20.26
CA GLU A 328 5.40 0.16 -20.89
C GLU A 328 6.42 -0.28 -19.85
N ILE A 329 7.32 -1.21 -20.22
CA ILE A 329 8.43 -1.59 -19.36
C ILE A 329 9.64 -0.75 -19.75
N VAL A 330 10.02 0.16 -18.88
CA VAL A 330 11.21 1.01 -19.00
C VAL A 330 12.33 0.49 -18.09
N PRO A 331 13.58 0.95 -18.27
CA PRO A 331 14.68 0.54 -17.40
C PRO A 331 14.33 0.69 -15.91
N GLU A 332 14.68 -0.32 -15.12
CA GLU A 332 14.42 -0.39 -13.66
C GLU A 332 12.94 -0.20 -13.31
N THR A 333 12.04 -0.82 -14.08
CA THR A 333 10.63 -0.94 -13.71
C THR A 333 10.48 -1.85 -12.50
N VAL A 334 9.77 -1.38 -11.47
CA VAL A 334 9.43 -2.16 -10.26
C VAL A 334 7.93 -2.41 -10.21
N ALA A 335 7.51 -3.63 -9.85
CA ALA A 335 6.14 -3.97 -9.51
C ALA A 335 6.04 -4.41 -8.05
N LEU A 336 5.06 -3.90 -7.32
CA LEU A 336 4.78 -4.30 -5.94
C LEU A 336 3.96 -5.59 -5.91
N VAL A 337 4.39 -6.56 -5.09
CA VAL A 337 3.63 -7.76 -4.73
C VAL A 337 3.17 -7.57 -3.29
N SER A 338 2.04 -6.88 -3.10
CA SER A 338 1.69 -6.25 -1.83
C SER A 338 1.20 -7.22 -0.74
N GLY A 339 0.77 -8.44 -1.08
CA GLY A 339 0.31 -9.45 -0.12
C GLY A 339 0.13 -10.83 -0.71
N GLY A 340 0.12 -11.85 0.18
CA GLY A 340 -0.04 -13.26 -0.14
C GLY A 340 -1.13 -13.97 0.67
N ASN A 341 -2.00 -13.22 1.36
CA ASN A 341 -3.03 -13.77 2.24
C ASN A 341 -4.27 -14.24 1.44
N ILE A 342 -4.09 -15.26 0.64
CA ILE A 342 -5.12 -15.88 -0.18
C ILE A 342 -5.59 -17.21 0.44
N ASP A 343 -6.87 -17.52 0.28
CA ASP A 343 -7.41 -18.83 0.62
C ASP A 343 -6.72 -19.92 -0.22
N PRO A 344 -6.17 -21.00 0.41
CA PRO A 344 -5.44 -22.04 -0.33
C PRO A 344 -6.26 -22.74 -1.41
N ALA A 345 -7.57 -22.93 -1.21
CA ALA A 345 -8.44 -23.55 -2.21
C ALA A 345 -8.70 -22.58 -3.38
N LEU A 346 -8.82 -21.29 -3.09
CA LEU A 346 -8.90 -20.26 -4.13
C LEU A 346 -7.59 -20.21 -4.91
N HIS A 347 -6.43 -20.14 -4.23
CA HIS A 347 -5.14 -20.13 -4.88
C HIS A 347 -4.97 -21.33 -5.82
N ALA A 348 -5.24 -22.55 -5.33
CA ALA A 348 -5.15 -23.77 -6.14
C ALA A 348 -6.00 -23.70 -7.42
N ARG A 349 -7.23 -23.12 -7.33
CA ARG A 349 -8.07 -22.92 -8.53
C ARG A 349 -7.52 -21.90 -9.51
N LEU A 350 -6.89 -20.85 -9.04
CA LEU A 350 -6.38 -19.77 -9.91
C LEU A 350 -5.11 -20.18 -10.64
N VAL A 351 -4.28 -21.05 -10.04
CA VAL A 351 -2.99 -21.47 -10.62
C VAL A 351 -3.06 -22.78 -11.41
N ALA A 352 -4.19 -23.48 -11.36
CA ALA A 352 -4.46 -24.70 -12.13
C ALA A 352 -4.42 -24.51 -13.65
#